data_c4ea5ace78e63d49accbc771a75e5342
#
_entry.id   c4ea5ace78e63d49accbc771a75e5342
#
_cell.length_a   1.000
_cell.length_b   1.000
_cell.length_c   1.000
_cell.angle_alpha   90.00
_cell.angle_beta   90.00
_cell.angle_gamma   90.00
#
_symmetry.space_group_name_H-M   'P 1'
#
loop_
_entity.id
_entity.type
_entity.pdbx_description
1 polymer ?
#
loop_
_entity_poly.entity_id
_entity_poly.type
_entity_poly.pdbx_seq_one_letter_code
_entity_poly.pdbx_strand_id
1 'polypeptide(L)'
;LIDVNTEEAKEAIIKLSKLMRILLYDSDTDFVPLEKEVDFIKNYISLMKLRFSDKVNINLHVPEKIPNKMIPPYLFTSFVENAFKHGISYRNSSYIDIIFSIAQEYLTFEIKNSIPEIKKDEKASGIGIENSKKRLNILYDDLYSLIIKESKKEYKLTLKIPL
;
A
#
# COMPACT_ATOMS: atom_id res chain seq x y z
N LEU A 1 7.81 -25.05 -22.77
CA LEU A 1 8.98 -24.20 -22.46
C LEU A 1 8.45 -22.82 -22.15
N ILE A 2 8.38 -22.50 -20.88
CA ILE A 2 8.06 -21.15 -20.43
C ILE A 2 9.35 -20.36 -20.63
N ASP A 3 9.36 -19.42 -21.57
CA ASP A 3 10.41 -18.44 -21.68
C ASP A 3 10.34 -17.55 -20.41
N VAL A 4 11.06 -17.99 -19.39
CA VAL A 4 11.30 -17.15 -18.23
C VAL A 4 12.27 -16.06 -18.71
N ASN A 5 11.78 -14.83 -18.84
CA ASN A 5 12.65 -13.71 -19.12
C ASN A 5 13.63 -13.57 -17.94
N THR A 6 14.86 -14.05 -18.14
CA THR A 6 15.89 -14.13 -17.10
C THR A 6 16.20 -12.77 -16.50
N GLU A 7 16.09 -11.69 -17.28
CA GLU A 7 16.31 -10.34 -16.78
C GLU A 7 15.18 -9.85 -15.86
N GLU A 8 13.93 -10.13 -16.20
CA GLU A 8 12.78 -9.84 -15.32
C GLU A 8 12.86 -10.62 -14.00
N ALA A 9 13.23 -11.90 -14.06
CA ALA A 9 13.43 -12.72 -12.87
C ALA A 9 14.55 -12.16 -11.97
N LYS A 10 15.66 -11.72 -12.55
CA LYS A 10 16.77 -11.09 -11.85
C LYS A 10 16.36 -9.77 -11.20
N GLU A 11 15.63 -8.92 -11.92
CA GLU A 11 15.07 -7.70 -11.34
C GLU A 11 14.12 -7.97 -10.18
N ALA A 12 13.24 -8.96 -10.30
CA ALA A 12 12.32 -9.36 -9.24
C ALA A 12 13.07 -9.78 -7.97
N ILE A 13 14.13 -10.59 -8.11
CA ILE A 13 14.98 -11.04 -6.99
C ILE A 13 15.65 -9.84 -6.31
N ILE A 14 16.19 -8.90 -7.08
CA ILE A 14 16.85 -7.69 -6.55
C ILE A 14 15.83 -6.84 -5.77
N LYS A 15 14.63 -6.61 -6.32
CA LYS A 15 13.56 -5.84 -5.67
C LYS A 15 13.08 -6.53 -4.39
N LEU A 16 12.90 -7.85 -4.43
CA LEU A 16 12.52 -8.64 -3.26
C LEU A 16 13.59 -8.58 -2.17
N SER A 17 14.87 -8.71 -2.53
CA SER A 17 15.98 -8.62 -1.58
C SER A 17 16.04 -7.26 -0.89
N LYS A 18 15.76 -6.16 -1.62
CA LYS A 18 15.67 -4.82 -1.03
C LYS A 18 14.54 -4.71 -0.01
N LEU A 19 13.34 -5.22 -0.34
CA LEU A 19 12.19 -5.21 0.57
C LEU A 19 12.46 -6.04 1.82
N MET A 20 12.99 -7.26 1.66
CA MET A 20 13.34 -8.12 2.81
C MET A 20 14.37 -7.46 3.73
N ARG A 21 15.37 -6.79 3.16
CA ARG A 21 16.37 -6.07 3.96
C ARG A 21 15.73 -4.96 4.79
N ILE A 22 14.83 -4.14 4.20
CA ILE A 22 14.12 -3.09 4.92
C ILE A 22 13.31 -3.71 6.06
N LEU A 23 12.54 -4.78 5.79
CA LEU A 23 11.74 -5.48 6.79
C LEU A 23 12.58 -6.01 7.96
N LEU A 24 13.79 -6.51 7.71
CA LEU A 24 14.66 -7.07 8.74
C LEU A 24 15.34 -5.99 9.60
N TYR A 25 15.72 -4.85 9.01
CA TYR A 25 16.48 -3.83 9.72
C TYR A 25 15.60 -2.75 10.37
N ASP A 26 14.44 -2.44 9.82
CA ASP A 26 13.55 -1.41 10.34
C ASP A 26 12.44 -1.98 11.27
N SER A 27 12.38 -3.31 11.46
CA SER A 27 11.40 -3.95 12.35
C SER A 27 11.60 -3.63 13.83
N ASP A 28 12.82 -3.29 14.22
CA ASP A 28 13.20 -3.04 15.63
C ASP A 28 13.16 -1.54 15.98
N THR A 29 12.68 -0.67 15.07
CA THR A 29 12.57 0.77 15.32
C THR A 29 11.13 1.18 15.54
N ASP A 30 10.88 2.05 16.55
CA ASP A 30 9.54 2.58 16.82
C ASP A 30 9.08 3.56 15.73
N PHE A 31 10.02 4.28 15.12
CA PHE A 31 9.76 5.30 14.10
C PHE A 31 10.80 5.26 12.98
N VAL A 32 10.36 5.57 11.77
CA VAL A 32 11.21 5.72 10.57
C VAL A 32 10.92 7.05 9.87
N PRO A 33 11.86 7.62 9.10
CA PRO A 33 11.57 8.75 8.23
C PRO A 33 10.42 8.45 7.26
N LEU A 34 9.50 9.40 7.08
CA LEU A 34 8.38 9.29 6.13
C LEU A 34 8.86 8.92 4.72
N GLU A 35 10.00 9.45 4.29
CA GLU A 35 10.61 9.13 3.01
C GLU A 35 10.91 7.64 2.86
N LYS A 36 11.38 6.96 3.92
CA LYS A 36 11.63 5.51 3.91
C LYS A 36 10.33 4.71 3.72
N GLU A 37 9.24 5.11 4.39
CA GLU A 37 7.93 4.47 4.19
C GLU A 37 7.43 4.62 2.76
N VAL A 38 7.54 5.82 2.21
CA VAL A 38 7.16 6.08 0.81
C VAL A 38 8.03 5.25 -0.15
N ASP A 39 9.33 5.16 0.09
CA ASP A 39 10.23 4.35 -0.74
C ASP A 39 9.96 2.85 -0.60
N PHE A 40 9.59 2.39 0.59
CA PHE A 40 9.13 1.02 0.78
C PHE A 40 7.89 0.73 -0.08
N ILE A 41 6.87 1.59 -0.06
CA ILE A 41 5.66 1.45 -0.89
C ILE A 41 5.98 1.50 -2.39
N LYS A 42 6.88 2.40 -2.84
CA LYS A 42 7.35 2.44 -4.24
C LYS A 42 7.98 1.11 -4.66
N ASN A 43 8.89 0.57 -3.83
CA ASN A 43 9.54 -0.71 -4.11
C ASN A 43 8.55 -1.87 -4.12
N TYR A 44 7.61 -1.90 -3.16
CA TYR A 44 6.54 -2.90 -3.10
C TYR A 44 5.68 -2.88 -4.37
N ILE A 45 5.19 -1.71 -4.77
CA ILE A 45 4.41 -1.53 -6.00
C ILE A 45 5.21 -1.98 -7.24
N SER A 46 6.49 -1.59 -7.32
CA SER A 46 7.36 -1.97 -8.42
C SER A 46 7.56 -3.49 -8.52
N LEU A 47 7.63 -4.20 -7.39
CA LEU A 47 7.66 -5.65 -7.37
C LEU A 47 6.33 -6.26 -7.80
N MET A 48 5.23 -5.72 -7.27
CA MET A 48 3.88 -6.22 -7.60
C MET A 48 3.53 -6.03 -9.08
N LYS A 49 3.98 -4.95 -9.72
CA LYS A 49 3.77 -4.69 -11.15
C LYS A 49 4.36 -5.80 -12.04
N LEU A 50 5.43 -6.47 -11.61
CA LEU A 50 6.00 -7.61 -12.36
C LEU A 50 5.07 -8.83 -12.43
N ARG A 51 4.12 -8.90 -11.48
CA ARG A 51 3.16 -10.02 -11.38
C ARG A 51 1.92 -9.84 -12.24
N PHE A 52 1.58 -8.60 -12.57
CA PHE A 52 0.31 -8.28 -13.24
C PHE A 52 0.55 -7.83 -14.67
N SER A 53 -0.40 -8.19 -15.54
CA SER A 53 -0.41 -7.75 -16.94
C SER A 53 -0.86 -6.28 -17.05
N ASP A 54 -0.75 -5.72 -18.26
CA ASP A 54 -1.19 -4.35 -18.62
C ASP A 54 -2.70 -4.07 -18.36
N LYS A 55 -3.47 -5.11 -18.02
CA LYS A 55 -4.88 -4.95 -17.63
C LYS A 55 -5.07 -4.37 -16.23
N VAL A 56 -3.99 -4.32 -15.45
CA VAL A 56 -4.00 -3.75 -14.09
C VAL A 56 -3.29 -2.42 -14.10
N ASN A 57 -4.04 -1.33 -13.96
CA ASN A 57 -3.48 0.01 -13.87
C ASN A 57 -3.14 0.36 -12.42
N ILE A 58 -1.87 0.55 -12.11
CA ILE A 58 -1.39 0.88 -10.76
C ILE A 58 -0.68 2.22 -10.80
N ASN A 59 -1.26 3.22 -10.14
CA ASN A 59 -0.73 4.57 -10.05
C ASN A 59 -0.31 4.90 -8.62
N LEU A 60 0.80 5.61 -8.50
CA LEU A 60 1.30 6.14 -7.23
C LEU A 60 1.63 7.63 -7.41
N HIS A 61 0.99 8.46 -6.60
CA HIS A 61 1.23 9.90 -6.54
C HIS A 61 1.85 10.24 -5.19
N VAL A 62 3.01 10.88 -5.23
CA VAL A 62 3.78 11.29 -4.05
C VAL A 62 4.16 12.75 -4.22
N PRO A 63 4.14 13.57 -3.16
CA PRO A 63 4.62 14.95 -3.22
C PRO A 63 6.08 15.02 -3.67
N GLU A 64 6.43 16.07 -4.42
CA GLU A 64 7.82 16.32 -4.85
C GLU A 64 8.79 16.45 -3.67
N LYS A 65 8.31 17.05 -2.57
CA LYS A 65 9.07 17.21 -1.34
C LYS A 65 8.39 16.46 -0.21
N ILE A 66 9.10 15.51 0.36
CA ILE A 66 8.70 14.77 1.55
C ILE A 66 9.39 15.46 2.76
N PRO A 67 8.64 15.93 3.76
CA PRO A 67 9.26 16.56 4.93
C PRO A 67 10.03 15.52 5.75
N ASN A 68 11.08 15.97 6.42
CA ASN A 68 11.85 15.13 7.34
C ASN A 68 11.06 14.94 8.65
N LYS A 69 10.04 14.12 8.59
CA LYS A 69 9.16 13.73 9.71
C LYS A 69 9.27 12.24 9.97
N MET A 70 9.12 11.86 11.21
CA MET A 70 9.19 10.46 11.65
C MET A 70 7.79 9.91 11.82
N ILE A 71 7.55 8.71 11.29
CA ILE A 71 6.27 8.00 11.43
C ILE A 71 6.53 6.53 11.84
N PRO A 72 5.53 5.84 12.39
CA PRO A 72 5.65 4.42 12.67
C PRO A 72 5.90 3.62 11.38
N PRO A 73 6.81 2.63 11.40
CA PRO A 73 7.13 1.82 10.23
C PRO A 73 5.92 0.98 9.77
N TYR A 74 5.83 0.70 8.48
CA TYR A 74 4.81 -0.15 7.85
C TYR A 74 3.37 0.28 8.11
N LEU A 75 3.14 1.59 8.30
CA LEU A 75 1.82 2.12 8.62
C LEU A 75 0.84 1.94 7.46
N PHE A 76 1.31 2.08 6.21
CA PHE A 76 0.47 2.03 5.00
C PHE A 76 0.45 0.65 4.34
N THR A 77 1.38 -0.23 4.70
CA THR A 77 1.62 -1.51 4.02
C THR A 77 0.37 -2.38 3.98
N SER A 78 -0.32 -2.54 5.11
CA SER A 78 -1.53 -3.37 5.18
C SER A 78 -2.68 -2.85 4.31
N PHE A 79 -2.80 -1.55 4.12
CA PHE A 79 -3.80 -0.96 3.24
C PHE A 79 -3.46 -1.20 1.77
N VAL A 80 -2.17 -1.09 1.42
CA VAL A 80 -1.68 -1.37 0.07
C VAL A 80 -1.84 -2.86 -0.25
N GLU A 81 -1.44 -3.76 0.65
CA GLU A 81 -1.65 -5.21 0.50
C GLU A 81 -3.12 -5.56 0.29
N ASN A 82 -4.01 -4.93 1.07
CA ASN A 82 -5.45 -5.13 0.94
C ASN A 82 -5.96 -4.74 -0.45
N ALA A 83 -5.50 -3.62 -1.01
CA ALA A 83 -5.87 -3.19 -2.34
C ALA A 83 -5.37 -4.17 -3.43
N PHE A 84 -4.15 -4.69 -3.32
CA PHE A 84 -3.63 -5.71 -4.23
C PHE A 84 -4.37 -7.03 -4.12
N LYS A 85 -4.78 -7.43 -2.91
CA LYS A 85 -5.49 -8.69 -2.65
C LYS A 85 -6.92 -8.65 -3.18
N HIS A 86 -7.62 -7.53 -3.00
CA HIS A 86 -9.06 -7.42 -3.26
C HIS A 86 -9.42 -6.56 -4.46
N GLY A 87 -8.51 -5.71 -4.94
CA GLY A 87 -8.74 -4.76 -6.03
C GLY A 87 -8.44 -5.28 -7.42
N ILE A 88 -7.80 -6.46 -7.56
CA ILE A 88 -7.31 -6.95 -8.84
C ILE A 88 -8.17 -8.08 -9.38
N SER A 89 -8.54 -7.96 -10.67
CA SER A 89 -9.19 -8.99 -11.47
C SER A 89 -8.21 -9.50 -12.53
N TYR A 90 -8.08 -10.81 -12.66
CA TYR A 90 -7.34 -11.42 -13.77
C TYR A 90 -8.16 -11.48 -15.08
N ARG A 91 -9.48 -11.24 -15.00
CA ARG A 91 -10.40 -11.33 -16.16
C ARG A 91 -10.73 -9.97 -16.73
N ASN A 92 -10.98 -8.99 -15.88
CA ASN A 92 -11.41 -7.64 -16.25
C ASN A 92 -10.32 -6.62 -15.93
N SER A 93 -10.36 -5.47 -16.61
CA SER A 93 -9.51 -4.32 -16.28
C SER A 93 -9.74 -3.92 -14.81
N SER A 94 -8.67 -3.66 -14.11
CA SER A 94 -8.70 -3.22 -12.72
C SER A 94 -7.67 -2.12 -12.46
N TYR A 95 -7.86 -1.38 -11.39
CA TYR A 95 -6.96 -0.30 -11.04
C TYR A 95 -6.72 -0.22 -9.54
N ILE A 96 -5.57 0.34 -9.19
CA ILE A 96 -5.20 0.77 -7.84
C ILE A 96 -4.56 2.14 -7.95
N ASP A 97 -5.16 3.14 -7.30
CA ASP A 97 -4.60 4.49 -7.19
C ASP A 97 -4.20 4.76 -5.75
N ILE A 98 -2.95 5.14 -5.54
CA ILE A 98 -2.38 5.45 -4.24
C ILE A 98 -1.87 6.89 -4.27
N ILE A 99 -2.30 7.69 -3.31
CA ILE A 99 -1.99 9.12 -3.25
C ILE A 99 -1.49 9.46 -1.84
N PHE A 100 -0.29 10.03 -1.77
CA PHE A 100 0.21 10.73 -0.60
C PHE A 100 0.09 12.23 -0.82
N SER A 101 -0.47 12.94 0.12
CA SER A 101 -0.52 14.41 0.11
C SER A 101 -0.22 14.95 1.49
N ILE A 102 0.44 16.11 1.54
CA ILE A 102 0.87 16.75 2.78
C ILE A 102 0.38 18.18 2.76
N ALA A 103 -0.36 18.56 3.79
CA ALA A 103 -0.86 19.91 3.97
C ALA A 103 -0.99 20.22 5.47
N GLN A 104 -0.53 21.41 5.89
CA GLN A 104 -0.71 21.93 7.24
C GLN A 104 -0.33 20.93 8.36
N GLU A 105 0.86 20.36 8.31
CA GLU A 105 1.35 19.39 9.30
C GLU A 105 0.52 18.07 9.35
N TYR A 106 -0.24 17.77 8.30
CA TYR A 106 -0.96 16.52 8.16
C TYR A 106 -0.52 15.78 6.91
N LEU A 107 -0.37 14.47 7.06
CA LEU A 107 -0.26 13.53 5.95
C LEU A 107 -1.64 12.94 5.67
N THR A 108 -2.06 13.00 4.42
CA THR A 108 -3.23 12.26 3.93
C THR A 108 -2.76 11.17 2.98
N PHE A 109 -3.06 9.93 3.33
CA PHE A 109 -2.89 8.75 2.50
C PHE A 109 -4.26 8.32 1.98
N GLU A 110 -4.39 8.25 0.66
CA GLU A 110 -5.60 7.79 0.01
C GLU A 110 -5.28 6.58 -0.87
N ILE A 111 -6.10 5.55 -0.79
CA ILE A 111 -6.05 4.41 -1.70
C ILE A 111 -7.43 4.12 -2.25
N LYS A 112 -7.49 3.94 -3.57
CA LYS A 112 -8.69 3.52 -4.30
C LYS A 112 -8.38 2.29 -5.12
N ASN A 113 -9.30 1.37 -5.18
CA ASN A 113 -9.19 0.23 -6.06
C ASN A 113 -10.54 -0.22 -6.58
N SER A 114 -10.53 -0.83 -7.77
CA SER A 114 -11.69 -1.54 -8.31
C SER A 114 -12.09 -2.70 -7.41
N ILE A 115 -13.37 -3.08 -7.44
CA ILE A 115 -13.87 -4.31 -6.81
C ILE A 115 -14.26 -5.27 -7.95
N PRO A 116 -13.63 -6.47 -8.05
CA PRO A 116 -14.01 -7.47 -9.04
C PRO A 116 -15.47 -7.91 -8.88
N GLU A 117 -16.20 -8.07 -9.99
CA GLU A 117 -17.60 -8.49 -9.98
C GLU A 117 -17.80 -9.90 -9.38
N ILE A 118 -16.81 -10.76 -9.50
CA ILE A 118 -16.82 -12.10 -8.91
C ILE A 118 -16.01 -12.02 -7.61
N LYS A 119 -16.68 -11.76 -6.51
CA LYS A 119 -16.12 -12.03 -5.19
C LYS A 119 -15.96 -13.55 -5.10
N LYS A 120 -14.73 -14.04 -5.06
CA LYS A 120 -14.50 -15.38 -4.50
C LYS A 120 -15.08 -15.35 -3.09
N ASP A 121 -15.76 -16.44 -2.69
CA ASP A 121 -16.30 -16.66 -1.33
C ASP A 121 -15.21 -16.75 -0.24
N GLU A 122 -14.14 -16.00 -0.38
CA GLU A 122 -13.25 -15.75 0.73
C GLU A 122 -14.00 -14.75 1.63
N LYS A 123 -14.50 -15.25 2.76
CA LYS A 123 -14.81 -14.41 3.92
C LYS A 123 -13.61 -13.48 4.07
N ALA A 124 -13.76 -12.26 3.52
CA ALA A 124 -12.71 -11.27 3.59
C ALA A 124 -12.39 -11.09 5.06
N SER A 125 -11.24 -11.57 5.45
CA SER A 125 -10.78 -11.38 6.80
C SER A 125 -10.50 -9.89 6.96
N GLY A 126 -11.45 -9.14 7.51
CA GLY A 126 -11.29 -7.73 7.90
C GLY A 126 -10.20 -7.53 8.96
N ILE A 127 -9.53 -8.61 9.34
CA ILE A 127 -8.48 -8.69 10.35
C ILE A 127 -7.34 -7.68 10.10
N GLY A 128 -6.91 -7.51 8.85
CA GLY A 128 -5.82 -6.58 8.52
C GLY A 128 -6.19 -5.12 8.80
N ILE A 129 -7.37 -4.70 8.38
CA ILE A 129 -7.86 -3.32 8.60
C ILE A 129 -8.16 -3.08 10.08
N GLU A 130 -8.74 -4.07 10.78
CA GLU A 130 -9.00 -3.95 12.21
C GLU A 130 -7.70 -3.84 13.02
N ASN A 131 -6.68 -4.62 12.68
CA ASN A 131 -5.37 -4.51 13.33
C ASN A 131 -4.72 -3.15 13.05
N SER A 132 -4.84 -2.63 11.83
CA SER A 132 -4.38 -1.29 11.48
C SER A 132 -5.11 -0.21 12.28
N LYS A 133 -6.43 -0.32 12.46
CA LYS A 133 -7.22 0.59 13.30
C LYS A 133 -6.75 0.57 14.76
N LYS A 134 -6.57 -0.63 15.34
CA LYS A 134 -6.07 -0.78 16.71
C LYS A 134 -4.69 -0.12 16.87
N ARG A 135 -3.80 -0.33 15.90
CA ARG A 135 -2.48 0.27 15.89
C ARG A 135 -2.54 1.80 15.78
N LEU A 136 -3.39 2.33 14.91
CA LEU A 136 -3.61 3.77 14.77
C LEU A 136 -4.15 4.39 16.06
N ASN A 137 -5.09 3.74 16.74
CA ASN A 137 -5.60 4.20 18.04
C ASN A 137 -4.49 4.28 19.10
N ILE A 138 -3.61 3.27 19.16
CA ILE A 138 -2.48 3.27 20.11
C ILE A 138 -1.49 4.40 19.81
N LEU A 139 -1.22 4.68 18.52
CA LEU A 139 -0.17 5.61 18.09
C LEU A 139 -0.63 7.06 18.02
N TYR A 140 -1.89 7.30 17.71
CA TYR A 140 -2.42 8.63 17.40
C TYR A 140 -3.64 9.01 18.22
N ASP A 141 -4.20 8.06 19.01
CA ASP A 141 -5.43 8.27 19.78
C ASP A 141 -6.55 8.85 18.90
N ASP A 142 -7.16 9.96 19.28
CA ASP A 142 -8.21 10.66 18.51
C ASP A 142 -7.64 11.65 17.45
N LEU A 143 -6.31 11.70 17.26
CA LEU A 143 -5.67 12.66 16.37
C LEU A 143 -5.66 12.23 14.90
N TYR A 144 -6.07 11.00 14.57
CA TYR A 144 -6.16 10.52 13.20
C TYR A 144 -7.60 10.43 12.71
N SER A 145 -7.77 10.39 11.39
CA SER A 145 -9.05 10.09 10.76
C SER A 145 -8.87 8.98 9.74
N LEU A 146 -9.69 7.93 9.84
CA LEU A 146 -9.74 6.83 8.88
C LEU A 146 -11.15 6.69 8.34
N ILE A 147 -11.33 7.00 7.07
CA ILE A 147 -12.60 6.92 6.37
C ILE A 147 -12.53 5.83 5.30
N ILE A 148 -13.46 4.89 5.35
CA ILE A 148 -13.59 3.82 4.35
C ILE A 148 -14.95 3.98 3.68
N LYS A 149 -14.94 4.00 2.34
CA LYS A 149 -16.13 4.01 1.49
C LYS A 149 -16.07 2.84 0.53
N GLU A 150 -17.12 2.06 0.49
CA GLU A 150 -17.25 0.93 -0.43
C GLU A 150 -18.53 1.06 -1.25
N SER A 151 -18.40 0.89 -2.55
CA SER A 151 -19.50 0.78 -3.50
C SER A 151 -19.49 -0.60 -4.15
N LYS A 152 -20.39 -0.87 -5.10
CA LYS A 152 -20.36 -2.12 -5.86
C LYS A 152 -19.11 -2.29 -6.75
N LYS A 153 -18.43 -1.19 -7.12
CA LYS A 153 -17.35 -1.20 -8.11
C LYS A 153 -16.03 -0.66 -7.58
N GLU A 154 -16.05 0.07 -6.47
CA GLU A 154 -14.90 0.78 -5.96
C GLU A 154 -14.83 0.71 -4.44
N TYR A 155 -13.62 0.45 -3.94
CA TYR A 155 -13.23 0.62 -2.56
C TYR A 155 -12.33 1.83 -2.44
N LYS A 156 -12.59 2.70 -1.47
CA LYS A 156 -11.78 3.88 -1.16
C LYS A 156 -11.49 3.95 0.33
N LEU A 157 -10.22 4.13 0.67
CA LEU A 157 -9.76 4.38 2.03
C LEU A 157 -9.00 5.71 2.05
N THR A 158 -9.29 6.54 3.05
CA THR A 158 -8.57 7.78 3.30
C THR A 158 -8.13 7.79 4.76
N LEU A 159 -6.83 7.85 4.99
CA LEU A 159 -6.19 7.98 6.30
C LEU A 159 -5.55 9.37 6.39
N LYS A 160 -5.88 10.13 7.43
CA LYS A 160 -5.23 11.41 7.75
C LYS A 160 -4.59 11.31 9.13
N ILE A 161 -3.31 11.63 9.22
CA ILE A 161 -2.51 11.62 10.46
C ILE A 161 -1.74 12.91 10.62
N PRO A 162 -1.46 13.40 11.84
CA PRO A 162 -0.52 14.49 12.08
C PRO A 162 0.92 14.06 11.79
N LEU A 163 1.78 15.01 11.42
CA LEU A 163 3.21 14.81 11.14
C LEU A 163 4.10 15.50 12.20
#